data_7ad6d1026f6eecd2f21e7dff7306c31f
#
_entry.id   7ad6d1026f6eecd2f21e7dff7306c31f
#
_cell.length_a   1.000
_cell.length_b   1.000
_cell.length_c   1.000
_cell.angle_alpha   90.00
_cell.angle_beta   90.00
_cell.angle_gamma   90.00
#
_symmetry.space_group_name_H-M   'P 1'
#
loop_
_entity.id
_entity.type
_entity.pdbx_description
1 polymer ?
#
loop_
_entity_poly.entity_id
_entity_poly.type
_entity_poly.pdbx_seq_one_letter_code
_entity_poly.pdbx_strand_id
1 'polypeptide(L)'
;MKRFPRYTALTWKSLLVLPIFTVAVLTVVAGPSYNSARVMDTPIGPLTIFGYVYDLEGQPLEGASVVVTIVETSATATGSTGADGRYQASEIDSSGYDLGFTIHVVATYNSAQESIDVLVDQDMHDFGIGQVDVQYTYEIPEFGSGLGFALVLVVVCAIALVMLGRRPPR
;
A
#
# COMPACT_ATOMS: atom_id res chain seq x y z
N MET A 1 -29.84 52.78 -54.06
CA MET A 1 -28.41 52.58 -54.30
C MET A 1 -27.79 51.82 -53.12
N LYS A 2 -27.51 50.52 -53.26
CA LYS A 2 -26.89 49.69 -52.24
C LYS A 2 -25.37 49.70 -52.41
N ARG A 3 -24.62 50.18 -51.42
CA ARG A 3 -23.15 50.20 -51.44
C ARG A 3 -22.65 48.81 -51.02
N PHE A 4 -21.88 48.15 -51.89
CA PHE A 4 -21.17 46.91 -51.58
C PHE A 4 -19.92 47.19 -50.76
N PRO A 5 -19.57 46.39 -49.75
CA PRO A 5 -18.34 46.56 -49.00
C PRO A 5 -17.13 46.16 -49.86
N ARG A 6 -16.09 47.00 -49.85
CA ARG A 6 -14.81 46.75 -50.52
C ARG A 6 -14.05 45.72 -49.67
N TYR A 7 -13.83 44.55 -50.20
CA TYR A 7 -12.89 43.56 -49.61
C TYR A 7 -11.45 44.09 -49.83
N THR A 8 -10.72 44.35 -48.76
CA THR A 8 -9.30 44.65 -48.81
C THR A 8 -8.55 43.40 -49.22
N ALA A 9 -7.81 43.46 -50.33
CA ALA A 9 -6.99 42.36 -50.81
C ALA A 9 -5.93 41.95 -49.76
N LEU A 10 -6.06 40.72 -49.27
CA LEU A 10 -5.06 40.11 -48.41
C LEU A 10 -3.77 39.95 -49.24
N THR A 11 -2.72 40.71 -48.89
CA THR A 11 -1.49 40.70 -49.66
C THR A 11 -0.77 39.35 -49.49
N TRP A 12 -0.28 38.79 -50.58
CA TRP A 12 0.42 37.49 -50.65
C TRP A 12 1.59 37.34 -49.69
N LYS A 13 2.09 38.44 -49.12
CA LYS A 13 3.17 38.46 -48.14
C LYS A 13 2.76 37.89 -46.78
N SER A 14 1.47 37.90 -46.41
CA SER A 14 0.97 37.33 -45.15
C SER A 14 0.75 35.83 -45.23
N LEU A 15 0.58 35.27 -46.45
CA LEU A 15 0.30 33.83 -46.62
C LEU A 15 1.55 32.97 -46.54
N LEU A 16 2.76 33.55 -46.77
CA LEU A 16 4.03 32.83 -46.73
C LEU A 16 4.66 32.75 -45.33
N VAL A 17 4.25 33.60 -44.39
CA VAL A 17 4.81 33.62 -43.03
C VAL A 17 4.13 32.59 -42.12
N LEU A 18 2.85 32.28 -42.39
CA LEU A 18 2.07 31.33 -41.56
C LEU A 18 2.60 29.90 -41.56
N PRO A 19 2.99 29.29 -42.73
CA PRO A 19 3.51 27.92 -42.71
C PRO A 19 4.92 27.79 -42.11
N ILE A 20 5.73 28.86 -42.09
CA ILE A 20 7.08 28.83 -41.51
C ILE A 20 6.99 28.78 -39.97
N PHE A 21 6.02 29.52 -39.40
CA PHE A 21 5.81 29.48 -37.94
C PHE A 21 5.22 28.16 -37.45
N THR A 22 4.32 27.55 -38.25
CA THR A 22 3.75 26.23 -37.89
C THR A 22 4.78 25.10 -37.95
N VAL A 23 5.71 25.14 -38.91
CA VAL A 23 6.78 24.12 -38.98
C VAL A 23 7.80 24.32 -37.86
N ALA A 24 8.11 25.57 -37.48
CA ALA A 24 9.03 25.85 -36.37
C ALA A 24 8.46 25.44 -35.01
N VAL A 25 7.14 25.59 -34.79
CA VAL A 25 6.48 25.17 -33.54
C VAL A 25 6.37 23.65 -33.47
N LEU A 26 6.18 22.96 -34.61
CA LEU A 26 6.08 21.48 -34.62
C LEU A 26 7.44 20.80 -34.36
N THR A 27 8.56 21.44 -34.73
CA THR A 27 9.91 20.91 -34.46
C THR A 27 10.36 21.11 -33.01
N VAL A 28 9.81 22.09 -32.28
CA VAL A 28 10.12 22.30 -30.87
C VAL A 28 9.37 21.33 -29.94
N VAL A 29 8.21 20.80 -30.39
CA VAL A 29 7.43 19.83 -29.59
C VAL A 29 7.94 18.41 -29.78
N ALA A 30 8.65 18.10 -30.88
CA ALA A 30 9.38 16.83 -31.03
C ALA A 30 10.79 16.93 -30.42
N GLY A 31 10.85 17.23 -29.14
CA GLY A 31 12.09 17.03 -28.36
C GLY A 31 12.55 15.59 -28.47
N PRO A 32 13.87 15.32 -28.44
CA PRO A 32 14.34 13.96 -28.47
C PRO A 32 13.65 13.19 -27.36
N SER A 33 12.92 12.14 -27.72
CA SER A 33 12.47 11.14 -26.78
C SER A 33 13.74 10.54 -26.20
N TYR A 34 14.16 11.02 -25.04
CA TYR A 34 15.14 10.30 -24.24
C TYR A 34 14.47 8.98 -23.84
N ASN A 35 14.55 7.98 -24.71
CA ASN A 35 14.51 6.61 -24.25
C ASN A 35 15.77 6.47 -23.37
N SER A 36 15.68 6.89 -22.12
CA SER A 36 16.53 6.34 -21.09
C SER A 36 16.24 4.83 -21.13
N ALA A 37 17.05 4.09 -21.87
CA ALA A 37 17.18 2.67 -21.63
C ALA A 37 17.44 2.61 -20.12
N ARG A 38 16.44 2.20 -19.34
CA ARG A 38 16.64 1.85 -17.94
C ARG A 38 17.72 0.79 -17.99
N VAL A 39 18.93 1.17 -17.60
CA VAL A 39 19.89 0.18 -17.17
C VAL A 39 19.13 -0.53 -16.07
N MET A 40 18.76 -1.80 -16.26
CA MET A 40 18.25 -2.64 -15.18
C MET A 40 19.42 -2.76 -14.22
N ASP A 41 19.47 -1.84 -13.28
CA ASP A 41 20.41 -1.91 -12.18
C ASP A 41 19.85 -2.98 -11.25
N THR A 42 20.58 -4.06 -11.08
CA THR A 42 20.18 -5.14 -10.17
C THR A 42 20.22 -4.59 -8.73
N PRO A 43 19.23 -4.90 -7.90
CA PRO A 43 19.25 -4.50 -6.50
C PRO A 43 20.57 -4.89 -5.82
N ILE A 44 21.10 -4.04 -4.95
CA ILE A 44 22.44 -4.20 -4.36
C ILE A 44 22.50 -5.34 -3.33
N GLY A 45 21.38 -5.82 -2.83
CA GLY A 45 21.34 -6.85 -1.80
C GLY A 45 19.93 -7.31 -1.43
N PRO A 46 19.79 -8.12 -0.38
CA PRO A 46 18.47 -8.55 0.08
C PRO A 46 17.64 -7.36 0.60
N LEU A 47 16.34 -7.38 0.32
CA LEU A 47 15.41 -6.37 0.81
C LEU A 47 15.02 -6.65 2.27
N THR A 48 15.08 -5.62 3.08
CA THR A 48 14.60 -5.61 4.46
C THR A 48 13.50 -4.58 4.59
N ILE A 49 12.32 -5.00 5.01
CA ILE A 49 11.21 -4.11 5.34
C ILE A 49 11.09 -4.01 6.85
N PHE A 50 11.04 -2.80 7.35
CA PHE A 50 10.76 -2.51 8.76
C PHE A 50 9.63 -1.49 8.86
N GLY A 51 9.04 -1.37 10.04
CA GLY A 51 7.95 -0.42 10.29
C GLY A 51 7.34 -0.64 11.65
N TYR A 52 6.19 -0.05 11.84
CA TYR A 52 5.42 -0.15 13.08
C TYR A 52 4.02 -0.67 12.80
N VAL A 53 3.44 -1.37 13.78
CA VAL A 53 2.03 -1.78 13.74
C VAL A 53 1.31 -1.08 14.87
N TYR A 54 0.20 -0.38 14.52
CA TYR A 54 -0.61 0.38 15.46
C TYR A 54 -2.06 -0.09 15.46
N ASP A 55 -2.72 0.05 16.60
CA ASP A 55 -4.17 -0.08 16.70
C ASP A 55 -4.91 1.13 16.11
N LEU A 56 -6.26 1.13 16.21
CA LEU A 56 -7.12 2.23 15.73
C LEU A 56 -6.80 3.56 16.41
N GLU A 57 -6.40 3.55 17.69
CA GLU A 57 -6.07 4.72 18.51
C GLU A 57 -4.62 5.20 18.28
N GLY A 58 -3.84 4.50 17.45
CA GLY A 58 -2.43 4.80 17.19
C GLY A 58 -1.48 4.32 18.28
N GLN A 59 -1.90 3.34 19.12
CA GLN A 59 -1.03 2.72 20.10
C GLN A 59 -0.24 1.58 19.46
N PRO A 60 1.06 1.40 19.81
CA PRO A 60 1.86 0.32 19.27
C PRO A 60 1.36 -1.04 19.73
N LEU A 61 1.30 -2.00 18.80
CA LEU A 61 0.87 -3.38 19.07
C LEU A 61 2.09 -4.29 19.23
N GLU A 62 2.26 -4.87 20.42
CA GLU A 62 3.27 -5.88 20.72
C GLU A 62 2.80 -7.28 20.31
N GLY A 63 3.66 -8.06 19.66
CA GLY A 63 3.39 -9.46 19.32
C GLY A 63 2.54 -9.66 18.06
N ALA A 64 2.31 -8.61 17.26
CA ALA A 64 1.69 -8.77 15.96
C ALA A 64 2.64 -9.53 15.01
N SER A 65 2.09 -10.51 14.28
CA SER A 65 2.82 -11.21 13.22
C SER A 65 2.71 -10.43 11.93
N VAL A 66 3.83 -10.17 11.27
CA VAL A 66 3.89 -9.43 10.00
C VAL A 66 4.46 -10.34 8.92
N VAL A 67 3.75 -10.41 7.78
CA VAL A 67 4.18 -11.09 6.57
C VAL A 67 4.34 -10.06 5.47
N VAL A 68 5.50 -10.01 4.85
CA VAL A 68 5.83 -9.18 3.70
C VAL A 68 5.92 -10.08 2.48
N THR A 69 5.23 -9.75 1.41
CA THR A 69 5.22 -10.52 0.15
C THR A 69 5.48 -9.59 -1.01
N ILE A 70 6.40 -9.95 -1.89
CA ILE A 70 6.53 -9.31 -3.21
C ILE A 70 5.54 -10.00 -4.15
N VAL A 71 4.55 -9.26 -4.63
CA VAL A 71 3.42 -9.83 -5.37
C VAL A 71 3.88 -10.52 -6.67
N GLU A 72 4.79 -9.90 -7.40
CA GLU A 72 5.25 -10.36 -8.72
C GLU A 72 6.05 -11.66 -8.67
N THR A 73 6.78 -11.90 -7.59
CA THR A 73 7.66 -13.08 -7.45
C THR A 73 7.18 -14.07 -6.39
N SER A 74 6.21 -13.68 -5.55
CA SER A 74 5.78 -14.43 -4.37
C SER A 74 6.89 -14.64 -3.34
N ALA A 75 7.97 -13.86 -3.40
CA ALA A 75 9.00 -13.87 -2.37
C ALA A 75 8.43 -13.31 -1.06
N THR A 76 8.71 -13.98 0.06
CA THR A 76 8.14 -13.62 1.37
C THR A 76 9.20 -13.51 2.44
N ALA A 77 8.97 -12.57 3.37
CA ALA A 77 9.68 -12.47 4.64
C ALA A 77 8.68 -12.30 5.78
N THR A 78 9.09 -12.67 6.99
CA THR A 78 8.22 -12.58 8.17
C THR A 78 8.94 -11.87 9.31
N GLY A 79 8.16 -11.19 10.15
CA GLY A 79 8.63 -10.56 11.37
C GLY A 79 7.54 -10.56 12.43
N SER A 80 7.89 -10.13 13.64
CA SER A 80 6.93 -9.87 14.70
C SER A 80 7.25 -8.54 15.36
N THR A 81 6.24 -7.88 15.91
CA THR A 81 6.43 -6.61 16.59
C THR A 81 6.94 -6.78 18.01
N GLY A 82 7.87 -5.90 18.40
CA GLY A 82 8.32 -5.75 19.78
C GLY A 82 7.35 -4.91 20.63
N ALA A 83 7.75 -4.63 21.88
CA ALA A 83 6.97 -3.83 22.82
C ALA A 83 6.70 -2.38 22.34
N ASP A 84 7.52 -1.87 21.43
CA ASP A 84 7.36 -0.57 20.79
C ASP A 84 6.52 -0.61 19.50
N GLY A 85 5.93 -1.77 19.17
CA GLY A 85 5.19 -2.00 17.94
C GLY A 85 6.06 -2.14 16.68
N ARG A 86 7.39 -2.09 16.81
CA ARG A 86 8.30 -2.16 15.67
C ARG A 86 8.51 -3.61 15.22
N TYR A 87 8.48 -3.81 13.90
CA TYR A 87 8.83 -5.08 13.25
C TYR A 87 9.99 -4.91 12.27
N GLN A 88 10.59 -6.02 11.92
CA GLN A 88 11.56 -6.13 10.84
C GLN A 88 11.35 -7.48 10.13
N ALA A 89 11.16 -7.45 8.82
CA ALA A 89 11.12 -8.61 7.94
C ALA A 89 12.29 -8.51 6.97
N SER A 90 13.25 -9.41 7.10
CA SER A 90 14.52 -9.39 6.35
C SER A 90 14.61 -10.58 5.42
N GLU A 91 15.62 -10.55 4.52
CA GLU A 91 16.06 -11.69 3.71
C GLU A 91 15.21 -11.96 2.46
N ILE A 92 14.48 -10.98 1.93
CA ILE A 92 13.95 -11.10 0.57
C ILE A 92 15.15 -10.98 -0.38
N ASP A 93 15.46 -12.08 -1.10
CA ASP A 93 16.59 -12.14 -2.02
C ASP A 93 16.53 -11.01 -3.06
N SER A 94 17.71 -10.50 -3.47
CA SER A 94 17.83 -9.44 -4.49
C SER A 94 17.23 -9.82 -5.85
N SER A 95 17.09 -11.11 -6.16
CA SER A 95 16.37 -11.59 -7.34
C SER A 95 14.86 -11.60 -7.16
N GLY A 96 14.37 -11.38 -5.94
CA GLY A 96 12.96 -11.44 -5.56
C GLY A 96 12.22 -10.10 -5.69
N TYR A 97 12.91 -8.99 -5.98
CA TYR A 97 12.26 -7.68 -6.11
C TYR A 97 12.93 -6.82 -7.18
N ASP A 98 12.20 -5.84 -7.71
CA ASP A 98 12.70 -4.85 -8.67
C ASP A 98 11.89 -3.56 -8.50
N LEU A 99 12.38 -2.47 -9.10
CA LEU A 99 11.73 -1.17 -9.09
C LEU A 99 10.30 -1.25 -9.63
N GLY A 100 9.35 -0.76 -8.84
CA GLY A 100 7.93 -0.73 -9.18
C GLY A 100 7.19 -2.04 -8.90
N PHE A 101 7.84 -3.06 -8.32
CA PHE A 101 7.15 -4.23 -7.79
C PHE A 101 6.29 -3.86 -6.58
N THR A 102 5.26 -4.64 -6.34
CA THR A 102 4.33 -4.40 -5.24
C THR A 102 4.74 -5.19 -4.01
N ILE A 103 4.95 -4.48 -2.91
CA ILE A 103 5.14 -5.05 -1.57
C ILE A 103 3.78 -5.11 -0.90
N HIS A 104 3.28 -6.31 -0.62
CA HIS A 104 2.09 -6.56 0.17
C HIS A 104 2.47 -6.89 1.60
N VAL A 105 2.13 -6.02 2.55
CA VAL A 105 2.42 -6.20 3.98
C VAL A 105 1.13 -6.52 4.70
N VAL A 106 1.12 -7.64 5.43
CA VAL A 106 -0.02 -8.11 6.20
C VAL A 106 0.39 -8.21 7.67
N ALA A 107 -0.29 -7.48 8.54
CA ALA A 107 -0.16 -7.59 9.98
C ALA A 107 -1.34 -8.39 10.55
N THR A 108 -1.06 -9.35 11.42
CA THR A 108 -2.06 -10.18 12.11
C THR A 108 -1.88 -10.08 13.62
N TYR A 109 -2.93 -9.68 14.33
CA TYR A 109 -2.95 -9.57 15.79
C TYR A 109 -4.31 -10.04 16.33
N ASN A 110 -4.32 -10.97 17.30
CA ASN A 110 -5.55 -11.52 17.89
C ASN A 110 -6.60 -11.99 16.86
N SER A 111 -6.16 -12.60 15.77
CA SER A 111 -7.00 -13.03 14.62
C SER A 111 -7.59 -11.88 13.78
N ALA A 112 -7.34 -10.63 14.13
CA ALA A 112 -7.59 -9.48 13.27
C ALA A 112 -6.44 -9.36 12.27
N GLN A 113 -6.74 -8.87 11.05
CA GLN A 113 -5.77 -8.76 9.98
C GLN A 113 -5.93 -7.42 9.26
N GLU A 114 -4.84 -6.71 9.06
CA GLU A 114 -4.79 -5.48 8.27
C GLU A 114 -3.68 -5.61 7.23
N SER A 115 -3.85 -4.98 6.07
CA SER A 115 -2.86 -5.04 5.00
C SER A 115 -2.69 -3.71 4.29
N ILE A 116 -1.48 -3.51 3.75
CA ILE A 116 -1.13 -2.34 2.95
C ILE A 116 -0.27 -2.77 1.77
N ASP A 117 -0.49 -2.13 0.61
CA ASP A 117 0.30 -2.30 -0.60
C ASP A 117 1.16 -1.06 -0.83
N VAL A 118 2.46 -1.26 -1.06
CA VAL A 118 3.44 -0.22 -1.34
C VAL A 118 4.26 -0.63 -2.55
N LEU A 119 4.65 0.31 -3.40
CA LEU A 119 5.56 0.03 -4.51
C LEU A 119 7.01 0.13 -4.05
N VAL A 120 7.85 -0.77 -4.56
CA VAL A 120 9.31 -0.63 -4.44
C VAL A 120 9.71 0.64 -5.15
N ASP A 121 10.17 1.61 -4.40
CA ASP A 121 10.69 2.87 -4.91
C ASP A 121 12.21 2.79 -5.18
N GLN A 122 12.79 3.90 -5.65
CA GLN A 122 14.21 3.94 -6.00
C GLN A 122 15.10 3.75 -4.76
N ASP A 123 14.71 4.29 -3.61
CA ASP A 123 15.50 4.17 -2.39
C ASP A 123 15.50 2.74 -1.86
N MET A 124 14.35 2.07 -1.87
CA MET A 124 14.23 0.64 -1.51
C MET A 124 15.06 -0.24 -2.46
N HIS A 125 15.01 0.07 -3.77
CA HIS A 125 15.78 -0.67 -4.76
C HIS A 125 17.30 -0.49 -4.58
N ASP A 126 17.76 0.74 -4.34
CA ASP A 126 19.20 1.06 -4.28
C ASP A 126 19.84 0.67 -2.94
N PHE A 127 19.08 0.73 -1.84
CA PHE A 127 19.61 0.46 -0.49
C PHE A 127 19.15 -0.87 0.10
N GLY A 128 18.17 -1.55 -0.49
CA GLY A 128 17.61 -2.79 0.03
C GLY A 128 16.87 -2.63 1.36
N ILE A 129 16.39 -1.41 1.67
CA ILE A 129 15.72 -1.08 2.93
C ILE A 129 14.47 -0.25 2.65
N GLY A 130 13.33 -0.68 3.21
CA GLY A 130 12.07 0.05 3.13
C GLY A 130 11.37 0.17 4.47
N GLN A 131 10.63 1.28 4.68
CA GLN A 131 9.78 1.45 5.84
C GLN A 131 8.32 1.39 5.42
N VAL A 132 7.54 0.54 6.10
CA VAL A 132 6.10 0.40 5.88
C VAL A 132 5.41 0.27 7.22
N ASP A 133 4.58 1.24 7.58
CA ASP A 133 3.81 1.24 8.81
C ASP A 133 2.39 0.73 8.53
N VAL A 134 1.85 -0.12 9.42
CA VAL A 134 0.49 -0.69 9.32
C VAL A 134 -0.34 -0.18 10.49
N GLN A 135 -1.48 0.45 10.18
CA GLN A 135 -2.43 0.88 11.19
C GLN A 135 -3.76 0.17 10.99
N TYR A 136 -4.27 -0.46 12.03
CA TYR A 136 -5.58 -1.07 12.00
C TYR A 136 -6.66 0.00 11.85
N THR A 137 -7.62 -0.24 10.96
CA THR A 137 -8.71 0.68 10.64
C THR A 137 -10.00 0.35 11.39
N TYR A 138 -9.98 -0.70 12.21
CA TYR A 138 -11.13 -1.18 13.00
C TYR A 138 -10.66 -1.66 14.39
N GLU A 139 -11.63 -1.72 15.34
CA GLU A 139 -11.35 -2.24 16.68
C GLU A 139 -10.93 -3.71 16.63
N ILE A 140 -9.77 -4.01 17.22
CA ILE A 140 -9.25 -5.37 17.31
C ILE A 140 -10.02 -6.09 18.43
N PRO A 141 -10.64 -7.27 18.15
CA PRO A 141 -11.32 -8.02 19.19
C PRO A 141 -10.34 -8.44 20.29
N GLU A 142 -10.49 -7.91 21.48
CA GLU A 142 -9.72 -8.34 22.67
C GLU A 142 -10.22 -9.70 23.16
N PHE A 143 -10.00 -10.76 22.40
CA PHE A 143 -10.34 -12.12 22.85
C PHE A 143 -9.44 -12.67 23.98
N GLY A 144 -8.46 -11.89 24.45
CA GLY A 144 -7.52 -12.29 25.50
C GLY A 144 -7.92 -11.93 26.93
N SER A 145 -8.82 -11.01 27.15
CA SER A 145 -9.31 -10.71 28.50
C SER A 145 -10.37 -11.73 28.89
N GLY A 146 -10.09 -12.62 29.85
CA GLY A 146 -10.94 -13.72 30.29
C GLY A 146 -12.38 -13.36 30.72
N LEU A 147 -12.81 -12.12 30.52
CA LEU A 147 -14.17 -11.61 30.75
C LEU A 147 -15.19 -12.23 29.79
N GLY A 148 -14.84 -12.45 28.50
CA GLY A 148 -15.76 -13.07 27.53
C GLY A 148 -16.06 -14.53 27.89
N PHE A 149 -15.05 -15.31 28.28
CA PHE A 149 -15.21 -16.70 28.74
C PHE A 149 -15.93 -16.75 30.09
N ALA A 150 -15.66 -15.84 31.01
CA ALA A 150 -16.33 -15.76 32.30
C ALA A 150 -17.82 -15.47 32.13
N LEU A 151 -18.21 -14.59 31.21
CA LEU A 151 -19.61 -14.24 30.97
C LEU A 151 -20.40 -15.40 30.34
N VAL A 152 -19.79 -16.10 29.37
CA VAL A 152 -20.38 -17.32 28.78
C VAL A 152 -20.54 -18.41 29.84
N LEU A 153 -19.53 -18.63 30.69
CA LEU A 153 -19.60 -19.62 31.76
C LEU A 153 -20.69 -19.29 32.78
N VAL A 154 -20.83 -18.02 33.18
CA VAL A 154 -21.90 -17.58 34.10
C VAL A 154 -23.28 -17.82 33.48
N VAL A 155 -23.49 -17.50 32.21
CA VAL A 155 -24.76 -17.74 31.52
C VAL A 155 -25.08 -19.22 31.43
N VAL A 156 -24.10 -20.05 31.06
CA VAL A 156 -24.28 -21.53 30.99
C VAL A 156 -24.59 -22.11 32.37
N CYS A 157 -23.90 -21.67 33.43
CA CYS A 157 -24.19 -22.10 34.81
C CYS A 157 -25.57 -21.67 35.26
N ALA A 158 -26.02 -20.45 34.95
CA ALA A 158 -27.36 -19.95 35.29
C ALA A 158 -28.43 -20.78 34.60
N ILE A 159 -28.28 -21.11 33.33
CA ILE A 159 -29.24 -21.96 32.60
C ILE A 159 -29.28 -23.38 33.19
N ALA A 160 -28.12 -23.96 33.53
CA ALA A 160 -28.04 -25.29 34.16
C ALA A 160 -28.76 -25.34 35.51
N LEU A 161 -28.58 -24.31 36.35
CA LEU A 161 -29.28 -24.19 37.65
C LEU A 161 -30.79 -24.07 37.51
N VAL A 162 -31.29 -23.30 36.53
CA VAL A 162 -32.71 -23.19 36.23
C VAL A 162 -33.32 -24.52 35.76
N MET A 163 -32.57 -25.26 34.93
CA MET A 163 -32.99 -26.59 34.46
C MET A 163 -33.03 -27.64 35.58
N LEU A 164 -32.03 -27.62 36.47
CA LEU A 164 -31.99 -28.53 37.63
C LEU A 164 -33.04 -28.23 38.69
N GLY A 165 -33.39 -26.94 38.89
CA GLY A 165 -34.43 -26.54 39.85
C GLY A 165 -35.87 -26.84 39.42
N ARG A 166 -36.14 -27.21 38.15
CA ARG A 166 -37.43 -27.56 37.60
C ARG A 166 -37.76 -29.07 37.69
N ARG A 167 -37.18 -29.85 38.62
CA ARG A 167 -37.63 -31.22 38.83
C ARG A 167 -39.07 -31.22 39.32
N PRO A 168 -40.01 -31.92 38.65
CA PRO A 168 -41.37 -31.99 39.12
C PRO A 168 -41.39 -32.78 40.43
N PRO A 169 -42.24 -32.40 41.41
CA PRO A 169 -42.44 -33.17 42.64
C PRO A 169 -42.98 -34.56 42.26
N ARG A 170 -42.42 -35.59 42.84
CA ARG A 170 -42.87 -36.97 42.73
C ARG A 170 -44.14 -37.15 43.53
#